data_0b058ac57ac46305c7a1ec3e679bb979
#
_entry.id   0b058ac57ac46305c7a1ec3e679bb979
#
_cell.length_a   1.000
_cell.length_b   1.000
_cell.length_c   1.000
_cell.angle_alpha   90.00
_cell.angle_beta   90.00
_cell.angle_gamma   90.00
#
_symmetry.space_group_name_H-M   'P 1'
#
loop_
_entity.id
_entity.type
_entity.pdbx_description
1 polymer ?
#
loop_
_entity_poly.entity_id
_entity_poly.type
_entity_poly.pdbx_seq_one_letter_code
_entity_poly.pdbx_strand_id
1 'polypeptide(L)'
;MVGTLEFAQATHIAEEWLDDLMARLGWHDRYRTCAALAAALHALRDALPQEAAIDVGNQLPILVRGLYYDAWHPRGRSAARTRAAFLARIQDGVHREPAIDADAVAHAVLALLAARLTAAEIEDAKAEMPHDLHNLWPS
;
A
#
# COMPACT_ATOMS: atom_id res chain seq x y z
N MET A 1 -6.72 19.96 -15.50
CA MET A 1 -7.84 20.46 -14.77
C MET A 1 -8.63 19.35 -14.11
N VAL A 2 -8.79 19.50 -12.82
CA VAL A 2 -9.42 18.44 -12.04
C VAL A 2 -10.92 18.33 -12.24
N GLY A 3 -11.52 19.35 -12.81
CA GLY A 3 -12.96 19.32 -13.04
C GLY A 3 -13.41 18.20 -13.95
N THR A 4 -12.49 17.52 -14.58
CA THR A 4 -12.82 16.41 -15.47
C THR A 4 -12.78 15.06 -14.80
N LEU A 5 -12.63 15.02 -13.46
CA LEU A 5 -12.64 13.76 -12.75
C LEU A 5 -13.96 13.02 -13.00
N GLU A 6 -13.84 11.79 -13.45
CA GLU A 6 -14.94 10.95 -13.83
C GLU A 6 -14.99 9.74 -12.90
N PHE A 7 -16.13 9.55 -12.25
CA PHE A 7 -16.26 8.46 -11.28
C PHE A 7 -16.09 7.10 -11.93
N ALA A 8 -16.65 6.90 -13.13
CA ALA A 8 -16.51 5.62 -13.81
C ALA A 8 -15.06 5.31 -14.13
N GLN A 9 -14.29 6.32 -14.54
CA GLN A 9 -12.87 6.14 -14.83
C GLN A 9 -12.07 5.89 -13.56
N ALA A 10 -12.40 6.59 -12.48
CA ALA A 10 -11.74 6.38 -11.19
C ALA A 10 -11.97 4.95 -10.70
N THR A 11 -13.19 4.46 -10.85
CA THR A 11 -13.53 3.08 -10.49
C THR A 11 -12.76 2.08 -11.36
N HIS A 12 -12.69 2.34 -12.66
CA HIS A 12 -11.99 1.46 -13.58
C HIS A 12 -10.50 1.33 -13.20
N ILE A 13 -9.86 2.45 -12.89
CA ILE A 13 -8.45 2.45 -12.50
C ILE A 13 -8.25 1.66 -11.20
N ALA A 14 -9.14 1.87 -10.22
CA ALA A 14 -9.05 1.14 -8.96
C ALA A 14 -9.22 -0.36 -9.18
N GLU A 15 -10.12 -0.74 -10.08
CA GLU A 15 -10.34 -2.14 -10.40
C GLU A 15 -9.14 -2.75 -11.10
N GLU A 16 -8.46 -1.99 -11.94
CA GLU A 16 -7.21 -2.46 -12.55
C GLU A 16 -6.15 -2.76 -11.50
N TRP A 17 -6.06 -1.91 -10.49
CA TRP A 17 -5.14 -2.14 -9.38
C TRP A 17 -5.48 -3.43 -8.62
N LEU A 18 -6.76 -3.65 -8.35
CA LEU A 18 -7.19 -4.87 -7.67
C LEU A 18 -6.94 -6.11 -8.52
N ASP A 19 -7.24 -6.04 -9.81
CA ASP A 19 -6.99 -7.16 -10.73
C ASP A 19 -5.52 -7.53 -10.75
N ASP A 20 -4.64 -6.52 -10.81
CA ASP A 20 -3.20 -6.72 -10.82
C ASP A 20 -2.76 -7.39 -9.50
N LEU A 21 -3.26 -6.88 -8.37
CA LEU A 21 -2.89 -7.46 -7.08
C LEU A 21 -3.41 -8.89 -6.93
N MET A 22 -4.63 -9.14 -7.38
CA MET A 22 -5.19 -10.50 -7.36
C MET A 22 -4.32 -11.45 -8.16
N ALA A 23 -3.86 -11.01 -9.33
CA ALA A 23 -2.97 -11.83 -10.16
C ALA A 23 -1.65 -12.12 -9.45
N ARG A 24 -1.08 -11.12 -8.78
CA ARG A 24 0.19 -11.29 -8.07
C ARG A 24 0.07 -12.23 -6.89
N LEU A 25 -1.08 -12.21 -6.21
CA LEU A 25 -1.33 -13.06 -5.04
C LEU A 25 -1.93 -14.43 -5.40
N GLY A 26 -2.43 -14.59 -6.61
CA GLY A 26 -3.15 -15.80 -6.98
C GLY A 26 -4.51 -15.90 -6.28
N TRP A 27 -5.12 -14.77 -5.99
CA TRP A 27 -6.41 -14.71 -5.28
C TRP A 27 -7.56 -14.44 -6.23
N HIS A 28 -8.75 -14.87 -5.81
CA HIS A 28 -9.98 -14.67 -6.59
C HIS A 28 -11.05 -13.92 -5.81
N ASP A 29 -10.77 -13.53 -4.59
CA ASP A 29 -11.72 -12.85 -3.70
C ASP A 29 -11.39 -11.35 -3.67
N ARG A 30 -12.23 -10.53 -4.30
CA ARG A 30 -11.99 -9.08 -4.39
C ARG A 30 -12.06 -8.40 -3.02
N TYR A 31 -12.95 -8.85 -2.14
CA TYR A 31 -13.04 -8.27 -0.80
C TYR A 31 -11.77 -8.50 -0.02
N ARG A 32 -11.27 -9.73 -0.04
CA ARG A 32 -10.02 -10.08 0.63
C ARG A 32 -8.86 -9.28 0.05
N THR A 33 -8.83 -9.13 -1.27
CA THR A 33 -7.76 -8.39 -1.94
C THR A 33 -7.80 -6.91 -1.57
N CYS A 34 -8.99 -6.33 -1.54
CA CYS A 34 -9.14 -4.92 -1.15
C CYS A 34 -8.69 -4.69 0.29
N ALA A 35 -9.07 -5.60 1.19
CA ALA A 35 -8.65 -5.51 2.59
C ALA A 35 -7.13 -5.63 2.73
N ALA A 36 -6.51 -6.54 1.97
CA ALA A 36 -5.07 -6.71 1.99
C ALA A 36 -4.35 -5.49 1.43
N LEU A 37 -4.88 -4.92 0.35
CA LEU A 37 -4.32 -3.69 -0.23
C LEU A 37 -4.36 -2.56 0.79
N ALA A 38 -5.51 -2.34 1.42
CA ALA A 38 -5.66 -1.29 2.43
C ALA A 38 -4.71 -1.52 3.60
N ALA A 39 -4.62 -2.76 4.09
CA ALA A 39 -3.76 -3.09 5.22
C ALA A 39 -2.28 -2.81 4.91
N ALA A 40 -1.83 -3.20 3.72
CA ALA A 40 -0.44 -2.99 3.32
C ALA A 40 -0.15 -1.51 3.07
N LEU A 41 -1.08 -0.78 2.46
CA LEU A 41 -0.93 0.66 2.27
C LEU A 41 -0.86 1.39 3.60
N HIS A 42 -1.66 0.98 4.58
CA HIS A 42 -1.61 1.57 5.92
C HIS A 42 -0.28 1.27 6.62
N ALA A 43 0.23 0.06 6.49
CA ALA A 43 1.53 -0.29 7.06
C ALA A 43 2.65 0.54 6.43
N LEU A 44 2.61 0.71 5.10
CA LEU A 44 3.58 1.54 4.39
C LEU A 44 3.51 2.98 4.87
N ARG A 45 2.31 3.55 4.92
CA ARG A 45 2.07 4.91 5.40
C ARG A 45 2.66 5.10 6.80
N ASP A 46 2.41 4.14 7.69
CA ASP A 46 2.83 4.23 9.08
C ASP A 46 4.33 3.97 9.26
N ALA A 47 5.00 3.41 8.26
CA ALA A 47 6.45 3.18 8.30
C ALA A 47 7.24 4.38 7.78
N LEU A 48 6.57 5.40 7.24
CA LEU A 48 7.21 6.57 6.64
C LEU A 48 7.06 7.78 7.55
N PRO A 49 8.03 8.71 7.52
CA PRO A 49 7.81 10.03 8.11
C PRO A 49 6.60 10.69 7.43
N GLN A 50 5.94 11.59 8.14
CA GLN A 50 4.70 12.20 7.65
C GLN A 50 4.81 12.79 6.26
N GLU A 51 5.88 13.54 6.01
CA GLU A 51 6.07 14.18 4.71
C GLU A 51 6.19 13.15 3.58
N ALA A 52 6.98 12.12 3.81
CA ALA A 52 7.16 11.07 2.81
C ALA A 52 5.86 10.29 2.60
N ALA A 53 5.10 10.06 3.66
CA ALA A 53 3.81 9.40 3.56
C ALA A 53 2.85 10.21 2.68
N ILE A 54 2.83 11.53 2.83
CA ILE A 54 2.00 12.40 2.01
C ILE A 54 2.45 12.37 0.55
N ASP A 55 3.76 12.39 0.32
CA ASP A 55 4.29 12.31 -1.05
C ASP A 55 3.84 11.05 -1.76
N VAL A 56 3.89 9.91 -1.09
CA VAL A 56 3.42 8.65 -1.67
C VAL A 56 1.93 8.74 -1.99
N GLY A 57 1.13 9.21 -1.04
CA GLY A 57 -0.32 9.30 -1.23
C GLY A 57 -0.71 10.15 -2.42
N ASN A 58 0.03 11.25 -2.63
CA ASN A 58 -0.26 12.17 -3.73
C ASN A 58 -0.05 11.54 -5.11
N GLN A 59 0.66 10.43 -5.18
CA GLN A 59 0.95 9.75 -6.45
C GLN A 59 -0.01 8.61 -6.76
N LEU A 60 -0.91 8.30 -5.83
CA LEU A 60 -1.85 7.21 -5.99
C LEU A 60 -3.11 7.68 -6.73
N PRO A 61 -3.75 6.80 -7.52
CA PRO A 61 -5.05 7.11 -8.10
C PRO A 61 -6.07 7.39 -7.00
N ILE A 62 -7.07 8.19 -7.31
CA ILE A 62 -7.91 8.79 -6.26
C ILE A 62 -8.60 7.80 -5.33
N LEU A 63 -9.11 6.68 -5.84
CA LEU A 63 -9.74 5.71 -4.96
C LEU A 63 -8.72 4.93 -4.13
N VAL A 64 -7.57 4.63 -4.72
CA VAL A 64 -6.47 3.99 -3.98
C VAL A 64 -5.92 4.96 -2.93
N ARG A 65 -5.84 6.24 -3.29
CA ARG A 65 -5.44 7.29 -2.34
C ARG A 65 -6.40 7.36 -1.16
N GLY A 66 -7.71 7.21 -1.41
CA GLY A 66 -8.71 7.18 -0.35
C GLY A 66 -8.47 6.03 0.62
N LEU A 67 -8.17 4.84 0.12
CA LEU A 67 -7.80 3.72 0.98
C LEU A 67 -6.55 4.02 1.79
N TYR A 68 -5.56 4.61 1.15
CA TYR A 68 -4.27 4.91 1.76
C TYR A 68 -4.42 5.86 2.95
N TYR A 69 -5.24 6.89 2.81
CA TYR A 69 -5.41 7.89 3.86
C TYR A 69 -6.50 7.56 4.88
N ASP A 70 -7.29 6.52 4.63
CA ASP A 70 -8.41 6.20 5.51
C ASP A 70 -7.94 6.00 6.96
N ALA A 71 -8.61 6.65 7.90
CA ALA A 71 -8.36 6.54 9.33
C ALA A 71 -6.92 6.89 9.73
N TRP A 72 -6.25 7.76 8.98
CA TRP A 72 -4.87 8.14 9.29
C TRP A 72 -4.82 9.21 10.37
N HIS A 73 -4.01 8.95 11.39
CA HIS A 73 -3.76 9.90 12.47
C HIS A 73 -2.26 10.19 12.52
N PRO A 74 -1.80 11.16 11.69
CA PRO A 74 -0.37 11.41 11.52
C PRO A 74 0.21 12.22 12.67
N ARG A 75 0.30 11.63 13.84
CA ARG A 75 0.91 12.33 14.95
C ARG A 75 2.02 11.50 15.54
N GLY A 76 3.11 12.17 15.85
CA GLY A 76 4.23 11.53 16.46
C GLY A 76 4.99 10.66 15.47
N ARG A 77 5.55 9.60 15.98
CA ARG A 77 6.44 8.78 15.19
C ARG A 77 5.73 7.57 14.59
N SER A 78 6.30 7.09 13.51
CA SER A 78 5.82 5.91 12.83
C SER A 78 5.86 4.69 13.76
N ALA A 79 4.86 3.81 13.61
CA ALA A 79 4.75 2.63 14.45
C ALA A 79 5.35 1.38 13.82
N ALA A 80 5.32 1.26 12.48
CA ALA A 80 5.67 0.02 11.79
C ALA A 80 7.10 0.09 11.25
N ARG A 81 8.08 0.29 12.13
CA ARG A 81 9.45 0.57 11.70
C ARG A 81 10.38 -0.64 11.64
N THR A 82 9.92 -1.81 12.09
CA THR A 82 10.66 -3.06 11.94
C THR A 82 9.89 -3.98 11.02
N ARG A 83 10.58 -4.97 10.46
CA ARG A 83 9.91 -5.95 9.61
C ARG A 83 8.78 -6.64 10.36
N ALA A 84 9.04 -7.07 11.59
CA ALA A 84 8.02 -7.74 12.39
C ALA A 84 6.81 -6.84 12.65
N ALA A 85 7.04 -5.58 13.00
CA ALA A 85 5.95 -4.64 13.26
C ALA A 85 5.16 -4.33 11.98
N PHE A 86 5.86 -4.21 10.85
CA PHE A 86 5.23 -3.96 9.56
C PHE A 86 4.29 -5.10 9.18
N LEU A 87 4.78 -6.33 9.29
CA LEU A 87 3.98 -7.51 8.96
C LEU A 87 2.82 -7.70 9.95
N ALA A 88 3.07 -7.42 11.23
CA ALA A 88 2.01 -7.47 12.23
C ALA A 88 0.91 -6.46 11.94
N ARG A 89 1.29 -5.26 11.46
CA ARG A 89 0.32 -4.23 11.08
C ARG A 89 -0.57 -4.71 9.95
N ILE A 90 0.02 -5.38 8.96
CA ILE A 90 -0.75 -5.95 7.85
C ILE A 90 -1.69 -7.04 8.38
N GLN A 91 -1.18 -7.93 9.22
CA GLN A 91 -1.98 -9.01 9.77
C GLN A 91 -3.19 -8.49 10.55
N ASP A 92 -2.98 -7.43 11.35
CA ASP A 92 -4.08 -6.79 12.08
C ASP A 92 -5.10 -6.17 11.12
N GLY A 93 -4.64 -5.59 10.03
CA GLY A 93 -5.50 -4.96 9.04
C GLY A 93 -6.39 -5.93 8.29
N VAL A 94 -6.02 -7.20 8.24
CA VAL A 94 -6.84 -8.26 7.63
C VAL A 94 -7.49 -9.13 8.71
N HIS A 95 -7.70 -8.56 9.91
CA HIS A 95 -8.39 -9.20 11.02
C HIS A 95 -7.75 -10.51 11.46
N ARG A 96 -6.42 -10.58 11.34
CA ARG A 96 -5.61 -11.75 11.74
C ARG A 96 -6.09 -13.05 11.10
N GLU A 97 -6.58 -12.95 9.86
CA GLU A 97 -7.02 -14.12 9.11
C GLU A 97 -5.84 -15.07 8.88
N PRO A 98 -5.87 -16.30 9.45
CA PRO A 98 -4.70 -17.19 9.36
C PRO A 98 -4.36 -17.60 7.94
N ALA A 99 -5.33 -17.59 7.02
CA ALA A 99 -5.09 -17.96 5.63
C ALA A 99 -4.34 -16.90 4.86
N ILE A 100 -4.16 -15.70 5.42
CA ILE A 100 -3.47 -14.61 4.76
C ILE A 100 -2.04 -14.53 5.27
N ASP A 101 -1.09 -14.67 4.34
CA ASP A 101 0.33 -14.52 4.62
C ASP A 101 0.71 -13.05 4.45
N ALA A 102 0.95 -12.36 5.56
CA ALA A 102 1.28 -10.92 5.54
C ALA A 102 2.55 -10.65 4.75
N ASP A 103 3.52 -11.56 4.79
CA ASP A 103 4.77 -11.38 4.03
C ASP A 103 4.48 -11.40 2.53
N ALA A 104 3.65 -12.33 2.08
CA ALA A 104 3.27 -12.39 0.67
C ALA A 104 2.49 -11.14 0.25
N VAL A 105 1.60 -10.65 1.11
CA VAL A 105 0.85 -9.42 0.85
C VAL A 105 1.79 -8.23 0.72
N ALA A 106 2.75 -8.11 1.66
CA ALA A 106 3.71 -7.00 1.63
C ALA A 106 4.49 -6.99 0.32
N HIS A 107 5.04 -8.14 -0.07
CA HIS A 107 5.81 -8.23 -1.31
C HIS A 107 4.95 -7.90 -2.53
N ALA A 108 3.72 -8.42 -2.57
CA ALA A 108 2.84 -8.21 -3.72
C ALA A 108 2.43 -6.74 -3.86
N VAL A 109 2.08 -6.09 -2.75
CA VAL A 109 1.65 -4.69 -2.79
C VAL A 109 2.82 -3.77 -3.15
N LEU A 110 4.00 -4.01 -2.57
CA LEU A 110 5.15 -3.19 -2.92
C LEU A 110 5.57 -3.40 -4.38
N ALA A 111 5.43 -4.62 -4.89
CA ALA A 111 5.68 -4.89 -6.31
C ALA A 111 4.67 -4.18 -7.19
N LEU A 112 3.40 -4.15 -6.78
CA LEU A 112 2.35 -3.42 -7.48
C LEU A 112 2.70 -1.93 -7.56
N LEU A 113 3.11 -1.33 -6.44
CA LEU A 113 3.51 0.07 -6.42
C LEU A 113 4.72 0.30 -7.33
N ALA A 114 5.71 -0.58 -7.28
CA ALA A 114 6.89 -0.44 -8.11
C ALA A 114 6.55 -0.51 -9.60
N ALA A 115 5.52 -1.26 -9.97
CA ALA A 115 5.07 -1.37 -11.35
C ALA A 115 4.24 -0.16 -11.80
N ARG A 116 3.62 0.56 -10.86
CA ARG A 116 2.67 1.63 -11.17
C ARG A 116 3.20 3.03 -10.96
N LEU A 117 4.20 3.18 -10.11
CA LEU A 117 4.82 4.48 -9.84
C LEU A 117 6.15 4.55 -10.57
N THR A 118 6.72 5.76 -10.69
CA THR A 118 8.02 5.90 -11.35
C THR A 118 9.14 5.37 -10.48
N ALA A 119 10.26 5.00 -11.11
CA ALA A 119 11.43 4.52 -10.39
C ALA A 119 11.92 5.56 -9.38
N ALA A 120 11.89 6.83 -9.75
CA ALA A 120 12.33 7.90 -8.84
C ALA A 120 11.44 7.98 -7.61
N GLU A 121 10.12 7.87 -7.79
CA GLU A 121 9.17 7.90 -6.68
C GLU A 121 9.37 6.73 -5.73
N ILE A 122 9.63 5.55 -6.30
CA ILE A 122 9.88 4.35 -5.49
C ILE A 122 11.20 4.49 -4.71
N GLU A 123 12.26 4.99 -5.36
CA GLU A 123 13.53 5.18 -4.67
C GLU A 123 13.43 6.19 -3.55
N ASP A 124 12.67 7.27 -3.77
CA ASP A 124 12.45 8.27 -2.72
C ASP A 124 11.73 7.68 -1.52
N ALA A 125 10.66 6.90 -1.76
CA ALA A 125 9.92 6.27 -0.68
C ALA A 125 10.80 5.27 0.07
N LYS A 126 11.54 4.44 -0.66
CA LYS A 126 12.41 3.43 -0.10
C LYS A 126 13.49 4.06 0.79
N ALA A 127 14.05 5.19 0.35
CA ALA A 127 15.09 5.89 1.10
C ALA A 127 14.58 6.37 2.46
N GLU A 128 13.28 6.67 2.58
CA GLU A 128 12.69 7.14 3.83
C GLU A 128 12.24 6.00 4.74
N MET A 129 12.25 4.77 4.25
CA MET A 129 11.85 3.61 5.04
C MET A 129 13.02 3.08 5.86
N PRO A 130 12.72 2.45 7.02
CA PRO A 130 13.76 1.78 7.78
C PRO A 130 14.47 0.73 6.92
N HIS A 131 15.76 0.59 7.12
CA HIS A 131 16.57 -0.36 6.35
C HIS A 131 16.02 -1.79 6.44
N ASP A 132 15.47 -2.13 7.58
CA ASP A 132 14.89 -3.46 7.83
C ASP A 132 13.76 -3.81 6.87
N LEU A 133 13.18 -2.83 6.21
CA LEU A 133 12.06 -3.04 5.30
C LEU A 133 12.47 -3.01 3.82
N HIS A 134 13.72 -2.67 3.54
CA HIS A 134 14.14 -2.45 2.14
C HIS A 134 14.00 -3.68 1.26
N ASN A 135 14.23 -4.87 1.80
CA ASN A 135 14.16 -6.09 1.01
C ASN A 135 12.73 -6.59 0.75
N LEU A 136 11.72 -5.90 1.28
CA LEU A 136 10.33 -6.19 0.92
C LEU A 136 10.00 -5.65 -0.47
N TRP A 137 10.74 -4.65 -0.93
CA TRP A 137 10.58 -4.13 -2.29
C TRP A 137 11.20 -5.11 -3.30
N PRO A 138 10.65 -5.15 -4.53
CA PRO A 138 11.27 -5.98 -5.57
C PRO A 138 12.69 -5.50 -5.88
N SER A 139 13.54 -6.43 -6.30
CA SER A 139 14.95 -6.15 -6.63
C SER A 139 15.08 -5.32 -7.90
#